data_a79c595cf27fbdd21e7e4c8adf597ed9
#
_entry.id   a79c595cf27fbdd21e7e4c8adf597ed9
#
_cell.length_a   1.000
_cell.length_b   1.000
_cell.length_c   1.000
_cell.angle_alpha   90.00
_cell.angle_beta   90.00
_cell.angle_gamma   90.00
#
_symmetry.space_group_name_H-M   'P 1'
#
loop_
_entity.id
_entity.type
_entity.pdbx_description
1 polymer ?
#
loop_
_entity_poly.entity_id
_entity_poly.type
_entity_poly.pdbx_seq_one_letter_code
_entity_poly.pdbx_strand_id
1 'polypeptide(L)'
;SKSMTELAKGKSIRDLSGLSPQETINFRDLVNTIAGLCLAPNFADQAPDYPFFSVLITGNNRAQAAQDALRAIAGQNCTKQATAVLDALELLDGEKIAPSKSRYTKFILDAFKGKGHGQVVNRSEIIQDDHGVEYMNPGGSRLEPEWVIVLMASLVYSGDIVISIPGKKFDATGLQQLAATDMDELVRFKHLEQPREWNLPALMALFELLGMTPGMAQLVTQGKDEPVQNLLQAVNKIVKRIVMARQTLREGLPFWGLDLLASTDLTSQASGWDEAKGFFESLQAYSSPGKLKNFRYSTSEVQSHEKAVKALDELDALREFIMDHGPTASWLSSAEAALPEDHDWVDRMKATRQDVLDTLRQADLTKLAGQSQSIGAKLQKLKKDYIIAYMGLHTKARLGVNDDKRKASLLNDQRLQILLKLAVIDLMPRQQLTDYQNHLADLKSCFELTEQNLEVSPICPHCRFRPMEEIGSSASQQIDSMDEQLDHLVEQWTKTLLNNLDDPMTQVNVKELLHESDRLIIQSFIDSKELPDPCLLY
;
A
#
# COMPACT_ATOMS: atom_id res chain seq x y z
N SER A 1 4.42 -61.25 -35.50
CA SER A 1 5.25 -60.05 -35.62
C SER A 1 6.62 -60.37 -36.21
N LYS A 2 7.36 -59.36 -36.62
CA LYS A 2 8.72 -59.48 -37.16
C LYS A 2 9.65 -60.24 -36.19
N SER A 3 9.56 -60.01 -34.91
CA SER A 3 10.36 -60.69 -33.85
C SER A 3 10.04 -62.18 -33.74
N MET A 4 8.79 -62.61 -33.82
CA MET A 4 8.39 -64.02 -33.82
C MET A 4 8.91 -64.75 -35.08
N THR A 5 8.85 -64.10 -36.25
CA THR A 5 9.38 -64.61 -37.48
C THR A 5 10.91 -64.75 -37.40
N GLU A 6 11.60 -63.85 -36.77
CA GLU A 6 13.05 -63.90 -36.57
C GLU A 6 13.48 -65.00 -35.61
N LEU A 7 12.78 -65.24 -34.47
CA LEU A 7 12.99 -66.36 -33.58
C LEU A 7 12.75 -67.73 -34.28
N ALA A 8 11.66 -67.84 -35.05
CA ALA A 8 11.35 -69.03 -35.81
C ALA A 8 12.40 -69.33 -36.88
N LYS A 9 13.15 -68.35 -37.35
CA LYS A 9 14.27 -68.48 -38.28
C LYS A 9 15.60 -68.74 -37.59
N GLY A 10 15.62 -68.95 -36.26
CA GLY A 10 16.84 -69.33 -35.50
C GLY A 10 17.79 -68.16 -35.26
N LYS A 11 17.34 -66.92 -35.32
CA LYS A 11 18.16 -65.75 -34.94
C LYS A 11 18.49 -65.75 -33.43
N SER A 12 19.66 -65.24 -33.09
CA SER A 12 20.05 -65.01 -31.71
C SER A 12 19.09 -64.03 -31.03
N ILE A 13 18.81 -64.29 -29.76
CA ILE A 13 17.97 -63.35 -28.94
C ILE A 13 18.54 -61.92 -28.96
N ARG A 14 19.89 -61.79 -29.04
CA ARG A 14 20.54 -60.46 -29.12
C ARG A 14 20.27 -59.69 -30.42
N ASP A 15 19.92 -60.40 -31.48
CA ASP A 15 19.72 -59.87 -32.80
C ASP A 15 18.22 -59.58 -33.10
N LEU A 16 17.35 -59.74 -32.08
CA LEU A 16 15.93 -59.49 -32.25
C LEU A 16 15.63 -57.97 -32.38
N SER A 17 14.79 -57.64 -33.35
CA SER A 17 14.30 -56.27 -33.54
C SER A 17 13.53 -55.79 -32.27
N GLY A 18 13.94 -54.68 -31.68
CA GLY A 18 13.34 -54.13 -30.47
C GLY A 18 14.09 -54.41 -29.17
N LEU A 19 15.21 -55.17 -29.21
CA LEU A 19 16.13 -55.29 -28.08
C LEU A 19 17.26 -54.26 -28.23
N SER A 20 17.52 -53.48 -27.18
CA SER A 20 18.67 -52.56 -27.13
C SER A 20 19.95 -53.34 -26.84
N PRO A 21 21.02 -53.19 -27.66
CA PRO A 21 22.28 -53.97 -27.46
C PRO A 21 23.10 -53.57 -26.23
N GLN A 22 22.72 -52.47 -25.54
CA GLN A 22 23.58 -51.83 -24.52
C GLN A 22 23.17 -52.07 -23.07
N GLU A 23 22.06 -52.77 -22.79
CA GLU A 23 21.62 -53.01 -21.42
C GLU A 23 22.11 -54.40 -20.94
N THR A 24 22.81 -54.42 -19.81
CA THR A 24 23.05 -55.63 -19.02
C THR A 24 21.72 -56.08 -18.40
N ILE A 25 20.88 -56.72 -19.21
CA ILE A 25 19.56 -57.20 -18.81
C ILE A 25 19.75 -58.46 -17.98
N ASN A 26 19.21 -58.54 -16.77
CA ASN A 26 19.14 -59.74 -16.01
C ASN A 26 18.22 -60.79 -16.73
N PHE A 27 18.34 -62.07 -16.38
CA PHE A 27 17.58 -63.13 -17.07
C PHE A 27 16.06 -62.91 -17.02
N ARG A 28 15.54 -62.39 -15.90
CA ARG A 28 14.10 -62.09 -15.73
C ARG A 28 13.63 -60.97 -16.66
N ASP A 29 14.39 -59.91 -16.75
CA ASP A 29 14.05 -58.78 -17.63
C ASP A 29 14.19 -59.18 -19.10
N LEU A 30 15.16 -60.00 -19.44
CA LEU A 30 15.31 -60.59 -20.80
C LEU A 30 14.06 -61.39 -21.18
N VAL A 31 13.63 -62.32 -20.31
CA VAL A 31 12.42 -63.13 -20.54
C VAL A 31 11.19 -62.24 -20.67
N ASN A 32 11.00 -61.27 -19.80
CA ASN A 32 9.88 -60.36 -19.86
C ASN A 32 9.90 -59.53 -21.15
N THR A 33 11.06 -59.05 -21.59
CA THR A 33 11.19 -58.28 -22.83
C THR A 33 10.87 -59.15 -24.05
N ILE A 34 11.36 -60.36 -24.12
CA ILE A 34 11.03 -61.31 -25.21
C ILE A 34 9.55 -61.66 -25.20
N ALA A 35 8.99 -61.98 -24.03
CA ALA A 35 7.56 -62.25 -23.89
C ALA A 35 6.73 -61.06 -24.34
N GLY A 36 7.08 -59.86 -23.94
CA GLY A 36 6.43 -58.61 -24.37
C GLY A 36 6.46 -58.42 -25.89
N LEU A 37 7.63 -58.62 -26.52
CA LEU A 37 7.76 -58.54 -27.97
C LEU A 37 6.92 -59.61 -28.71
N CYS A 38 6.82 -60.81 -28.17
CA CYS A 38 6.03 -61.89 -28.75
C CYS A 38 4.51 -61.65 -28.56
N LEU A 39 4.07 -61.12 -27.43
CA LEU A 39 2.68 -60.91 -27.08
C LEU A 39 2.13 -59.55 -27.58
N ALA A 40 3.00 -58.60 -27.89
CA ALA A 40 2.59 -57.25 -28.32
C ALA A 40 1.60 -57.25 -29.49
N PRO A 41 1.72 -58.10 -30.57
CA PRO A 41 0.72 -58.12 -31.64
C PRO A 41 -0.66 -58.55 -31.18
N ASN A 42 -0.68 -59.61 -30.32
CA ASN A 42 -1.96 -60.10 -29.80
C ASN A 42 -2.64 -59.05 -28.89
N PHE A 43 -1.83 -58.32 -28.11
CA PHE A 43 -2.35 -57.23 -27.32
C PHE A 43 -2.85 -56.06 -28.19
N ALA A 44 -2.12 -55.71 -29.26
CA ALA A 44 -2.52 -54.68 -30.19
C ALA A 44 -3.84 -55.03 -30.90
N ASP A 45 -4.08 -56.31 -31.20
CA ASP A 45 -5.35 -56.78 -31.78
C ASP A 45 -6.52 -56.72 -30.79
N GLN A 46 -6.25 -56.97 -29.49
CA GLN A 46 -7.27 -56.94 -28.43
C GLN A 46 -7.53 -55.54 -27.86
N ALA A 47 -6.54 -54.65 -27.90
CA ALA A 47 -6.62 -53.27 -27.38
C ALA A 47 -6.06 -52.28 -28.39
N PRO A 48 -6.71 -52.13 -29.57
CA PRO A 48 -6.20 -51.29 -30.68
C PRO A 48 -6.13 -49.81 -30.30
N ASP A 49 -6.98 -49.35 -29.41
CA ASP A 49 -7.07 -47.96 -28.95
C ASP A 49 -6.38 -47.69 -27.60
N TYR A 50 -5.48 -48.62 -27.14
CA TYR A 50 -4.68 -48.44 -25.94
C TYR A 50 -3.75 -47.22 -26.09
N PRO A 51 -3.67 -46.30 -25.07
CA PRO A 51 -2.88 -45.09 -25.16
C PRO A 51 -1.38 -45.37 -25.35
N PHE A 52 -0.74 -44.53 -26.15
CA PHE A 52 0.69 -44.55 -26.36
C PHE A 52 1.41 -43.60 -25.40
N PHE A 53 2.20 -44.15 -24.48
CA PHE A 53 2.98 -43.37 -23.55
C PHE A 53 4.38 -43.08 -24.14
N SER A 54 4.81 -41.83 -24.12
CA SER A 54 6.13 -41.38 -24.61
C SER A 54 7.27 -41.78 -23.67
N VAL A 55 6.98 -42.39 -22.51
CA VAL A 55 7.92 -42.90 -21.53
C VAL A 55 7.65 -44.38 -21.27
N LEU A 56 8.66 -45.11 -20.80
CA LEU A 56 8.50 -46.54 -20.46
C LEU A 56 7.66 -46.68 -19.19
N ILE A 57 6.47 -47.27 -19.34
CA ILE A 57 5.59 -47.66 -18.24
C ILE A 57 5.52 -49.17 -18.17
N THR A 58 5.68 -49.71 -16.99
CA THR A 58 5.64 -51.15 -16.69
C THR A 58 4.66 -51.39 -15.54
N GLY A 59 4.26 -52.63 -15.28
CA GLY A 59 3.42 -52.97 -14.13
C GLY A 59 4.02 -52.53 -12.79
N ASN A 60 5.36 -52.39 -12.70
CA ASN A 60 6.03 -51.98 -11.46
C ASN A 60 5.94 -50.45 -11.18
N ASN A 61 5.87 -49.60 -12.21
CA ASN A 61 5.86 -48.15 -12.03
C ASN A 61 4.52 -47.49 -12.42
N ARG A 62 3.52 -48.26 -12.89
CA ARG A 62 2.22 -47.76 -13.34
C ARG A 62 1.48 -46.98 -12.24
N ALA A 63 1.37 -47.57 -11.04
CA ALA A 63 0.71 -46.91 -9.91
C ALA A 63 1.40 -45.59 -9.54
N GLN A 64 2.75 -45.56 -9.54
CA GLN A 64 3.51 -44.35 -9.29
C GLN A 64 3.29 -43.29 -10.40
N ALA A 65 3.27 -43.70 -11.66
CA ALA A 65 3.04 -42.82 -12.81
C ALA A 65 1.64 -42.18 -12.75
N ALA A 66 0.65 -43.00 -12.38
CA ALA A 66 -0.71 -42.49 -12.16
C ALA A 66 -0.76 -41.51 -10.97
N GLN A 67 -0.08 -41.81 -9.86
CA GLN A 67 -0.01 -40.91 -8.71
C GLN A 67 0.69 -39.59 -9.04
N ASP A 68 1.73 -39.59 -9.86
CA ASP A 68 2.40 -38.37 -10.33
C ASP A 68 1.47 -37.54 -11.22
N ALA A 69 0.67 -38.19 -12.08
CA ALA A 69 -0.35 -37.51 -12.88
C ALA A 69 -1.45 -36.89 -11.99
N LEU A 70 -1.89 -37.56 -10.92
CA LEU A 70 -2.83 -37.00 -9.96
C LEU A 70 -2.28 -35.73 -9.29
N ARG A 71 -0.99 -35.75 -8.90
CA ARG A 71 -0.31 -34.59 -8.31
C ARG A 71 -0.25 -33.41 -9.30
N ALA A 72 0.05 -33.68 -10.56
CA ALA A 72 0.06 -32.70 -11.62
C ALA A 72 -1.34 -32.08 -11.83
N ILE A 73 -2.41 -32.90 -11.88
CA ILE A 73 -3.81 -32.44 -11.95
C ILE A 73 -4.18 -31.56 -10.75
N ALA A 74 -3.66 -31.89 -9.56
CA ALA A 74 -3.88 -31.11 -8.34
C ALA A 74 -3.07 -29.80 -8.28
N GLY A 75 -2.26 -29.48 -9.30
CA GLY A 75 -1.45 -28.25 -9.35
C GLY A 75 -0.13 -28.35 -8.57
N GLN A 76 0.35 -29.57 -8.30
CA GLN A 76 1.67 -29.84 -7.71
C GLN A 76 2.73 -30.03 -8.82
N ASN A 77 3.95 -30.44 -8.45
CA ASN A 77 5.04 -30.65 -9.41
C ASN A 77 4.62 -31.60 -10.54
N CYS A 78 4.76 -31.16 -11.78
CA CYS A 78 4.53 -31.96 -12.96
C CYS A 78 5.84 -32.62 -13.41
N THR A 79 5.96 -33.95 -13.26
CA THR A 79 7.10 -34.70 -13.73
C THR A 79 6.97 -35.03 -15.22
N LYS A 80 8.09 -35.38 -15.90
CA LYS A 80 8.03 -35.85 -17.30
C LYS A 80 7.12 -37.07 -17.46
N GLN A 81 7.08 -37.93 -16.44
CA GLN A 81 6.23 -39.14 -16.43
C GLN A 81 4.75 -38.75 -16.31
N ALA A 82 4.41 -37.74 -15.43
CA ALA A 82 3.07 -37.22 -15.32
C ALA A 82 2.59 -36.60 -16.64
N THR A 83 3.42 -35.76 -17.28
CA THR A 83 3.11 -35.17 -18.58
C THR A 83 2.84 -36.23 -19.64
N ALA A 84 3.68 -37.26 -19.72
CA ALA A 84 3.50 -38.35 -20.67
C ALA A 84 2.21 -39.15 -20.45
N VAL A 85 1.79 -39.34 -19.19
CA VAL A 85 0.51 -39.97 -18.85
C VAL A 85 -0.67 -39.10 -19.25
N LEU A 86 -0.63 -37.80 -18.90
CA LEU A 86 -1.72 -36.87 -19.21
C LEU A 86 -1.90 -36.69 -20.73
N ASP A 87 -0.78 -36.63 -21.46
CA ASP A 87 -0.81 -36.50 -22.93
C ASP A 87 -1.37 -37.78 -23.59
N ALA A 88 -0.89 -38.96 -23.18
CA ALA A 88 -1.37 -40.24 -23.70
C ALA A 88 -2.86 -40.48 -23.44
N LEU A 89 -3.41 -39.96 -22.33
CA LEU A 89 -4.83 -40.00 -21.98
C LEU A 89 -5.64 -38.85 -22.59
N GLU A 90 -5.04 -38.06 -23.48
CA GLU A 90 -5.66 -36.93 -24.19
C GLU A 90 -6.19 -35.85 -23.20
N LEU A 91 -5.54 -35.65 -22.08
CA LEU A 91 -5.98 -34.73 -21.02
C LEU A 91 -5.32 -33.35 -21.09
N LEU A 92 -4.43 -33.11 -22.09
CA LEU A 92 -3.74 -31.85 -22.25
C LEU A 92 -4.21 -31.05 -23.47
N ASP A 93 -4.25 -29.73 -23.31
CA ASP A 93 -4.35 -28.73 -24.37
C ASP A 93 -3.20 -27.72 -24.20
N GLY A 94 -2.07 -28.01 -24.85
CA GLY A 94 -0.80 -27.37 -24.51
C GLY A 94 -0.37 -27.73 -23.10
N GLU A 95 -0.26 -26.73 -22.21
CA GLU A 95 0.10 -26.96 -20.80
C GLU A 95 -1.12 -27.08 -19.86
N LYS A 96 -2.33 -26.92 -20.39
CA LYS A 96 -3.58 -26.92 -19.60
C LYS A 96 -4.25 -28.28 -19.59
N ILE A 97 -4.82 -28.63 -18.44
CA ILE A 97 -5.67 -29.80 -18.30
C ILE A 97 -7.03 -29.54 -18.95
N ALA A 98 -7.40 -30.32 -19.94
CA ALA A 98 -8.60 -30.20 -20.74
C ALA A 98 -9.35 -31.54 -20.89
N PRO A 99 -10.04 -32.03 -19.84
CA PRO A 99 -10.70 -33.34 -19.85
C PRO A 99 -11.72 -33.51 -20.98
N SER A 100 -12.37 -32.42 -21.40
CA SER A 100 -13.39 -32.45 -22.46
C SER A 100 -12.87 -32.88 -23.83
N LYS A 101 -11.55 -32.85 -24.06
CA LYS A 101 -10.92 -33.30 -25.30
C LYS A 101 -10.77 -34.81 -25.36
N SER A 102 -10.53 -35.46 -24.21
CA SER A 102 -10.26 -36.90 -24.13
C SER A 102 -11.48 -37.74 -24.49
N ARG A 103 -11.31 -38.68 -25.43
CA ARG A 103 -12.31 -39.69 -25.73
C ARG A 103 -12.62 -40.62 -24.57
N TYR A 104 -11.65 -40.84 -23.69
CA TYR A 104 -11.79 -41.69 -22.52
C TYR A 104 -12.67 -41.05 -21.43
N THR A 105 -12.52 -39.76 -21.20
CA THR A 105 -13.39 -39.03 -20.25
C THR A 105 -14.82 -38.92 -20.76
N LYS A 106 -15.03 -38.78 -22.08
CA LYS A 106 -16.36 -38.80 -22.70
C LYS A 106 -17.10 -40.10 -22.40
N PHE A 107 -16.43 -41.23 -22.45
CA PHE A 107 -17.02 -42.52 -22.09
C PHE A 107 -17.53 -42.55 -20.65
N ILE A 108 -16.75 -42.01 -19.69
CA ILE A 108 -17.16 -41.89 -18.29
C ILE A 108 -18.38 -40.97 -18.14
N LEU A 109 -18.37 -39.82 -18.83
CA LEU A 109 -19.49 -38.86 -18.80
C LEU A 109 -20.74 -39.44 -19.47
N ASP A 110 -20.57 -40.23 -20.53
CA ASP A 110 -21.69 -40.88 -21.19
C ASP A 110 -22.42 -41.90 -20.32
N ALA A 111 -21.73 -42.48 -19.33
CA ALA A 111 -22.35 -43.37 -18.32
C ALA A 111 -23.38 -42.60 -17.45
N PHE A 112 -23.29 -41.30 -17.36
CA PHE A 112 -24.30 -40.47 -16.70
C PHE A 112 -25.51 -40.14 -17.59
N LYS A 113 -25.38 -40.34 -18.92
CA LYS A 113 -26.51 -40.10 -19.83
C LYS A 113 -27.62 -41.10 -19.51
N GLY A 114 -28.78 -40.60 -19.21
CA GLY A 114 -29.94 -41.42 -18.83
C GLY A 114 -30.08 -41.68 -17.32
N LYS A 115 -29.12 -41.21 -16.50
CA LYS A 115 -29.29 -41.22 -15.03
C LYS A 115 -30.13 -40.03 -14.59
N GLY A 116 -31.08 -40.26 -13.69
CA GLY A 116 -31.89 -39.20 -13.07
C GLY A 116 -31.09 -38.42 -12.05
N HIS A 117 -31.62 -37.26 -11.65
CA HIS A 117 -31.01 -36.40 -10.61
C HIS A 117 -30.83 -37.21 -9.29
N GLY A 118 -29.61 -37.18 -8.73
CA GLY A 118 -29.24 -37.93 -7.52
C GLY A 118 -28.88 -39.41 -7.74
N GLN A 119 -28.96 -39.92 -8.98
CA GLN A 119 -28.47 -41.27 -9.28
C GLN A 119 -26.96 -41.28 -9.47
N VAL A 120 -26.34 -42.40 -9.13
CA VAL A 120 -24.90 -42.60 -9.19
C VAL A 120 -24.52 -43.56 -10.32
N VAL A 121 -23.28 -43.47 -10.79
CA VAL A 121 -22.68 -44.45 -11.68
C VAL A 121 -21.77 -45.35 -10.84
N ASN A 122 -22.15 -46.63 -10.71
CA ASN A 122 -21.40 -47.61 -9.92
C ASN A 122 -20.08 -47.98 -10.60
N ARG A 123 -19.10 -48.43 -9.83
CA ARG A 123 -17.82 -48.89 -10.33
C ARG A 123 -17.95 -49.95 -11.43
N SER A 124 -18.86 -50.92 -11.26
CA SER A 124 -19.14 -51.99 -12.23
C SER A 124 -19.72 -51.53 -13.55
N GLU A 125 -20.23 -50.27 -13.63
CA GLU A 125 -20.68 -49.69 -14.89
C GLU A 125 -19.53 -49.07 -15.70
N ILE A 126 -18.39 -48.82 -15.06
CA ILE A 126 -17.18 -48.25 -15.66
C ILE A 126 -16.09 -49.33 -15.85
N ILE A 127 -15.84 -50.12 -14.82
CA ILE A 127 -14.79 -51.17 -14.78
C ILE A 127 -15.41 -52.53 -15.05
N GLN A 128 -14.92 -53.18 -16.09
CA GLN A 128 -15.24 -54.58 -16.43
C GLN A 128 -14.24 -55.50 -15.78
N ASP A 129 -14.65 -56.72 -15.43
CA ASP A 129 -13.78 -57.76 -14.94
C ASP A 129 -13.87 -58.96 -15.92
N ASP A 130 -12.72 -59.34 -16.49
CA ASP A 130 -12.61 -60.48 -17.38
C ASP A 130 -11.56 -61.44 -16.78
N HIS A 131 -12.02 -62.51 -16.13
CA HIS A 131 -11.20 -63.52 -15.48
C HIS A 131 -10.19 -62.94 -14.47
N GLY A 132 -10.59 -61.93 -13.70
CA GLY A 132 -9.77 -61.27 -12.69
C GLY A 132 -8.85 -60.18 -13.23
N VAL A 133 -9.03 -59.78 -14.50
CA VAL A 133 -8.37 -58.62 -15.10
C VAL A 133 -9.38 -57.50 -15.23
N GLU A 134 -9.19 -56.46 -14.43
CA GLU A 134 -10.08 -55.28 -14.40
C GLU A 134 -9.61 -54.22 -15.41
N TYR A 135 -10.53 -53.70 -16.21
CA TYR A 135 -10.26 -52.64 -17.19
C TYR A 135 -11.51 -51.84 -17.55
N MET A 136 -11.30 -50.62 -18.05
CA MET A 136 -12.32 -49.82 -18.74
C MET A 136 -12.07 -49.93 -20.25
N ASN A 137 -13.13 -50.15 -21.05
CA ASN A 137 -12.97 -50.45 -22.48
C ASN A 137 -13.70 -49.46 -23.41
N PRO A 138 -13.37 -48.15 -23.43
CA PRO A 138 -13.86 -47.25 -24.45
C PRO A 138 -13.22 -47.57 -25.82
N GLY A 139 -14.02 -48.02 -26.81
CA GLY A 139 -13.53 -48.24 -28.16
C GLY A 139 -12.48 -49.33 -28.34
N GLY A 140 -12.30 -50.23 -27.35
CA GLY A 140 -11.26 -51.27 -27.42
C GLY A 140 -9.93 -50.88 -26.76
N SER A 141 -9.91 -49.92 -25.84
CA SER A 141 -8.67 -49.43 -25.21
C SER A 141 -8.17 -50.27 -24.04
N ARG A 142 -9.02 -51.00 -23.36
CA ARG A 142 -8.68 -51.87 -22.18
C ARG A 142 -7.80 -51.15 -21.14
N LEU A 143 -8.21 -49.95 -20.67
CA LEU A 143 -7.46 -49.15 -19.71
C LEU A 143 -7.47 -49.78 -18.31
N GLU A 144 -6.32 -49.92 -17.68
CA GLU A 144 -6.21 -50.38 -16.31
C GLU A 144 -6.83 -49.38 -15.33
N PRO A 145 -7.28 -49.85 -14.14
CA PRO A 145 -7.97 -49.02 -13.16
C PRO A 145 -7.21 -47.74 -12.75
N GLU A 146 -5.85 -47.78 -12.70
CA GLU A 146 -5.03 -46.65 -12.35
C GLU A 146 -5.19 -45.50 -13.36
N TRP A 147 -5.28 -45.78 -14.66
CA TRP A 147 -5.54 -44.77 -15.68
C TRP A 147 -6.96 -44.21 -15.59
N VAL A 148 -7.91 -45.07 -15.23
CA VAL A 148 -9.29 -44.64 -15.00
C VAL A 148 -9.37 -43.64 -13.85
N ILE A 149 -8.60 -43.83 -12.77
CA ILE A 149 -8.51 -42.85 -11.68
C ILE A 149 -7.91 -41.53 -12.16
N VAL A 150 -6.90 -41.51 -13.03
CA VAL A 150 -6.34 -40.27 -13.61
C VAL A 150 -7.41 -39.53 -14.43
N LEU A 151 -8.16 -40.28 -15.27
CA LEU A 151 -9.28 -39.71 -16.02
C LEU A 151 -10.36 -39.11 -15.11
N MET A 152 -10.76 -39.86 -14.08
CA MET A 152 -11.73 -39.38 -13.08
C MET A 152 -11.22 -38.14 -12.33
N ALA A 153 -9.94 -38.14 -11.92
CA ALA A 153 -9.37 -36.95 -11.26
C ALA A 153 -9.38 -35.71 -12.14
N SER A 154 -9.16 -35.89 -13.46
CA SER A 154 -9.30 -34.78 -14.42
C SER A 154 -10.73 -34.27 -14.51
N LEU A 155 -11.74 -35.14 -14.45
CA LEU A 155 -13.16 -34.79 -14.40
C LEU A 155 -13.58 -34.15 -13.06
N VAL A 156 -12.94 -34.58 -11.93
CA VAL A 156 -13.08 -33.89 -10.65
C VAL A 156 -12.48 -32.49 -10.72
N TYR A 157 -11.32 -32.32 -11.37
CA TYR A 157 -10.70 -31.01 -11.57
C TYR A 157 -11.61 -30.04 -12.34
N SER A 158 -12.27 -30.51 -13.42
CA SER A 158 -13.24 -29.70 -14.15
C SER A 158 -14.59 -29.54 -13.42
N GLY A 159 -14.80 -30.27 -12.32
CA GLY A 159 -16.04 -30.26 -11.55
C GLY A 159 -17.19 -31.00 -12.23
N ASP A 160 -16.91 -31.95 -13.11
CA ASP A 160 -17.94 -32.72 -13.85
C ASP A 160 -18.42 -33.96 -13.10
N ILE A 161 -17.63 -34.48 -12.15
CA ILE A 161 -18.00 -35.61 -11.30
C ILE A 161 -17.49 -35.45 -9.87
N VAL A 162 -18.07 -36.23 -8.95
CA VAL A 162 -17.58 -36.44 -7.60
C VAL A 162 -17.24 -37.94 -7.44
N ILE A 163 -16.03 -38.27 -6.98
CA ILE A 163 -15.60 -39.65 -6.71
C ILE A 163 -15.95 -40.02 -5.28
N SER A 164 -16.63 -41.16 -5.08
CA SER A 164 -16.91 -41.71 -3.75
C SER A 164 -16.09 -42.99 -3.53
N ILE A 165 -15.21 -42.97 -2.51
CA ILE A 165 -14.50 -44.14 -2.00
C ILE A 165 -15.05 -44.53 -0.61
N PRO A 166 -14.67 -45.66 -0.04
CA PRO A 166 -15.09 -46.03 1.31
C PRO A 166 -14.71 -44.95 2.34
N GLY A 167 -15.71 -44.27 2.93
CA GLY A 167 -15.52 -43.28 3.98
C GLY A 167 -15.14 -41.85 3.52
N LYS A 168 -14.91 -41.63 2.20
CA LYS A 168 -14.50 -40.32 1.68
C LYS A 168 -15.20 -39.99 0.35
N LYS A 169 -15.38 -38.70 0.09
CA LYS A 169 -15.81 -38.18 -1.21
C LYS A 169 -14.88 -37.06 -1.66
N PHE A 170 -14.59 -37.03 -2.96
CA PHE A 170 -13.72 -36.06 -3.57
C PHE A 170 -14.44 -35.30 -4.67
N ASP A 171 -14.70 -34.04 -4.41
CA ASP A 171 -15.11 -33.04 -5.40
C ASP A 171 -13.90 -32.17 -5.81
N ALA A 172 -14.10 -31.15 -6.63
CA ALA A 172 -13.02 -30.28 -7.09
C ALA A 172 -12.29 -29.53 -5.95
N THR A 173 -12.93 -29.30 -4.80
CA THR A 173 -12.30 -28.68 -3.63
C THR A 173 -11.38 -29.67 -2.89
N GLY A 174 -11.70 -30.95 -2.95
CA GLY A 174 -10.95 -32.05 -2.34
C GLY A 174 -9.82 -32.62 -3.21
N LEU A 175 -9.48 -31.99 -4.35
CA LEU A 175 -8.52 -32.52 -5.33
C LEU A 175 -7.11 -32.75 -4.76
N GLN A 176 -6.62 -31.90 -3.87
CA GLN A 176 -5.34 -32.07 -3.18
C GLN A 176 -5.35 -33.34 -2.28
N GLN A 177 -6.46 -33.56 -1.61
CA GLN A 177 -6.63 -34.73 -0.75
C GLN A 177 -6.73 -36.01 -1.60
N LEU A 178 -7.42 -35.95 -2.75
CA LEU A 178 -7.47 -37.05 -3.71
C LEU A 178 -6.06 -37.43 -4.18
N ALA A 179 -5.25 -36.43 -4.58
CA ALA A 179 -3.86 -36.67 -5.03
C ALA A 179 -2.92 -37.16 -3.91
N ALA A 180 -3.28 -36.98 -2.66
CA ALA A 180 -2.55 -37.50 -1.51
C ALA A 180 -3.02 -38.91 -1.04
N THR A 181 -4.14 -39.41 -1.59
CA THR A 181 -4.70 -40.71 -1.24
C THR A 181 -3.96 -41.81 -2.02
N ASP A 182 -3.74 -42.94 -1.38
CA ASP A 182 -3.05 -44.08 -1.99
C ASP A 182 -3.81 -44.63 -3.21
N MET A 183 -3.08 -45.00 -4.26
CA MET A 183 -3.66 -45.54 -5.50
C MET A 183 -4.48 -46.81 -5.26
N ASP A 184 -4.02 -47.69 -4.36
CA ASP A 184 -4.75 -48.92 -4.02
C ASP A 184 -6.10 -48.67 -3.34
N GLU A 185 -6.24 -47.50 -2.64
CA GLU A 185 -7.51 -47.07 -2.07
C GLU A 185 -8.41 -46.46 -3.15
N LEU A 186 -7.82 -45.67 -4.07
CA LEU A 186 -8.57 -44.98 -5.13
C LEU A 186 -9.15 -45.94 -6.17
N VAL A 187 -8.42 -46.96 -6.60
CA VAL A 187 -8.91 -47.95 -7.58
C VAL A 187 -10.12 -48.73 -7.07
N ARG A 188 -10.36 -48.73 -5.77
CA ARG A 188 -11.51 -49.36 -5.11
C ARG A 188 -12.68 -48.38 -4.93
N PHE A 189 -12.79 -47.32 -5.76
CA PHE A 189 -13.92 -46.43 -5.67
C PHE A 189 -15.26 -47.17 -5.74
N LYS A 190 -16.28 -46.60 -5.10
CA LYS A 190 -17.62 -47.23 -5.05
C LYS A 190 -18.49 -46.78 -6.20
N HIS A 191 -18.60 -45.48 -6.40
CA HIS A 191 -19.44 -44.87 -7.40
C HIS A 191 -18.98 -43.45 -7.71
N LEU A 192 -19.49 -42.93 -8.83
CA LEU A 192 -19.37 -41.55 -9.23
C LEU A 192 -20.70 -40.85 -9.05
N GLU A 193 -20.70 -39.63 -8.56
CA GLU A 193 -21.89 -38.80 -8.37
C GLU A 193 -21.88 -37.63 -9.36
N GLN A 194 -23.09 -37.19 -9.73
CA GLN A 194 -23.23 -35.93 -10.45
C GLN A 194 -22.86 -34.77 -9.53
N PRO A 195 -22.16 -33.74 -10.04
CA PRO A 195 -21.88 -32.56 -9.26
C PRO A 195 -23.15 -31.77 -8.98
N ARG A 196 -23.10 -30.89 -7.98
CA ARG A 196 -24.18 -29.94 -7.72
C ARG A 196 -24.34 -29.01 -8.92
N GLU A 197 -25.57 -28.50 -9.11
CA GLU A 197 -25.80 -27.40 -10.06
C GLU A 197 -25.09 -26.13 -9.63
N TRP A 198 -24.77 -25.27 -10.60
CA TRP A 198 -24.14 -23.99 -10.34
C TRP A 198 -25.01 -23.12 -9.44
N ASN A 199 -24.49 -22.65 -8.33
CA ASN A 199 -25.12 -21.64 -7.49
C ASN A 199 -24.93 -20.25 -8.12
N LEU A 200 -25.48 -20.06 -9.32
CA LEU A 200 -25.29 -18.83 -10.11
C LEU A 200 -25.73 -17.56 -9.36
N PRO A 201 -26.87 -17.52 -8.65
CA PRO A 201 -27.27 -16.33 -7.89
C PRO A 201 -26.24 -15.92 -6.84
N ALA A 202 -25.68 -16.87 -6.11
CA ALA A 202 -24.68 -16.58 -5.09
C ALA A 202 -23.32 -16.16 -5.71
N LEU A 203 -22.96 -16.74 -6.85
CA LEU A 203 -21.77 -16.31 -7.59
C LEU A 203 -21.93 -14.89 -8.14
N MET A 204 -23.10 -14.54 -8.69
CA MET A 204 -23.39 -13.19 -9.15
C MET A 204 -23.30 -12.18 -8.00
N ALA A 205 -23.89 -12.50 -6.83
CA ALA A 205 -23.77 -11.66 -5.65
C ALA A 205 -22.32 -11.53 -5.16
N LEU A 206 -21.51 -12.59 -5.27
CA LEU A 206 -20.09 -12.54 -4.91
C LEU A 206 -19.30 -11.61 -5.85
N PHE A 207 -19.53 -11.71 -7.18
CA PHE A 207 -18.87 -10.81 -8.13
C PHE A 207 -19.27 -9.35 -7.87
N GLU A 208 -20.55 -9.09 -7.59
CA GLU A 208 -21.06 -7.77 -7.25
C GLU A 208 -20.43 -7.23 -5.95
N LEU A 209 -20.36 -8.04 -4.89
CA LEU A 209 -19.72 -7.70 -3.62
C LEU A 209 -18.25 -7.31 -3.79
N LEU A 210 -17.57 -7.93 -4.75
CA LEU A 210 -16.18 -7.63 -5.07
C LEU A 210 -15.99 -6.45 -6.04
N GLY A 211 -17.09 -5.75 -6.40
CA GLY A 211 -17.07 -4.63 -7.35
C GLY A 211 -16.84 -5.07 -8.80
N MET A 212 -17.12 -6.34 -9.11
CA MET A 212 -16.98 -6.91 -10.46
C MET A 212 -18.34 -7.02 -11.13
N THR A 213 -18.34 -7.14 -12.46
CA THR A 213 -19.59 -7.33 -13.20
C THR A 213 -20.24 -8.68 -12.90
N PRO A 214 -21.49 -8.74 -12.37
CA PRO A 214 -22.14 -10.00 -12.03
C PRO A 214 -22.23 -10.99 -13.19
N GLY A 215 -22.37 -10.51 -14.42
CA GLY A 215 -22.39 -11.34 -15.62
C GLY A 215 -21.13 -12.17 -15.87
N MET A 216 -20.00 -11.84 -15.24
CA MET A 216 -18.78 -12.64 -15.30
C MET A 216 -18.97 -14.04 -14.66
N ALA A 217 -19.94 -14.20 -13.75
CA ALA A 217 -20.30 -15.50 -13.19
C ALA A 217 -20.75 -16.49 -14.28
N GLN A 218 -21.41 -16.02 -15.35
CA GLN A 218 -21.81 -16.86 -16.48
C GLN A 218 -20.59 -17.36 -17.29
N LEU A 219 -19.52 -16.56 -17.38
CA LEU A 219 -18.29 -16.99 -18.07
C LEU A 219 -17.58 -18.09 -17.28
N VAL A 220 -17.68 -18.06 -15.95
CA VAL A 220 -17.19 -19.15 -15.09
C VAL A 220 -17.92 -20.45 -15.38
N THR A 221 -19.24 -20.41 -15.55
CA THR A 221 -20.03 -21.61 -15.90
C THR A 221 -19.67 -22.20 -17.26
N GLN A 222 -19.07 -21.40 -18.14
CA GLN A 222 -18.54 -21.84 -19.43
C GLN A 222 -17.10 -22.37 -19.33
N GLY A 223 -16.54 -22.48 -18.14
CA GLY A 223 -15.20 -23.01 -17.89
C GLY A 223 -14.06 -22.04 -18.19
N LYS A 224 -14.32 -20.71 -18.28
CA LYS A 224 -13.26 -19.72 -18.48
C LYS A 224 -12.52 -19.43 -17.17
N ASP A 225 -11.18 -19.50 -17.20
CA ASP A 225 -10.32 -19.29 -16.05
C ASP A 225 -10.13 -17.80 -15.68
N GLU A 226 -10.17 -16.90 -16.68
CA GLU A 226 -9.91 -15.47 -16.48
C GLU A 226 -10.80 -14.82 -15.41
N PRO A 227 -12.15 -15.03 -15.39
CA PRO A 227 -12.99 -14.46 -14.34
C PRO A 227 -12.64 -15.00 -12.94
N VAL A 228 -12.15 -16.23 -12.84
CA VAL A 228 -11.72 -16.82 -11.56
C VAL A 228 -10.44 -16.17 -11.06
N GLN A 229 -9.48 -15.93 -11.95
CA GLN A 229 -8.24 -15.21 -11.61
C GLN A 229 -8.54 -13.79 -11.14
N ASN A 230 -9.42 -13.09 -11.83
CA ASN A 230 -9.85 -11.74 -11.46
C ASN A 230 -10.55 -11.74 -10.08
N LEU A 231 -11.41 -12.74 -9.81
CA LEU A 231 -12.04 -12.93 -8.50
C LEU A 231 -11.01 -13.11 -7.40
N LEU A 232 -10.02 -13.98 -7.59
CA LEU A 232 -8.96 -14.19 -6.59
C LEU A 232 -8.10 -12.95 -6.34
N GLN A 233 -7.83 -12.17 -7.39
CA GLN A 233 -7.13 -10.88 -7.24
C GLN A 233 -7.97 -9.88 -6.45
N ALA A 234 -9.25 -9.77 -6.72
CA ALA A 234 -10.18 -8.91 -5.98
C ALA A 234 -10.28 -9.33 -4.50
N VAL A 235 -10.40 -10.64 -4.24
CA VAL A 235 -10.37 -11.20 -2.87
C VAL A 235 -9.08 -10.82 -2.14
N ASN A 236 -7.92 -11.03 -2.75
CA ASN A 236 -6.63 -10.68 -2.16
C ASN A 236 -6.53 -9.17 -1.87
N LYS A 237 -7.06 -8.33 -2.76
CA LYS A 237 -7.11 -6.88 -2.55
C LYS A 237 -7.95 -6.51 -1.32
N ILE A 238 -9.14 -7.11 -1.17
CA ILE A 238 -10.02 -6.85 -0.02
C ILE A 238 -9.37 -7.34 1.29
N VAL A 239 -8.79 -8.54 1.32
CA VAL A 239 -8.09 -9.04 2.51
C VAL A 239 -6.97 -8.09 2.95
N LYS A 240 -6.16 -7.58 2.01
CA LYS A 240 -5.14 -6.57 2.31
C LYS A 240 -5.75 -5.29 2.87
N ARG A 241 -6.84 -4.79 2.28
CA ARG A 241 -7.56 -3.61 2.77
C ARG A 241 -8.06 -3.81 4.21
N ILE A 242 -8.63 -4.98 4.53
CA ILE A 242 -9.08 -5.29 5.90
C ILE A 242 -7.91 -5.22 6.90
N VAL A 243 -6.75 -5.79 6.56
CA VAL A 243 -5.57 -5.75 7.43
C VAL A 243 -5.14 -4.31 7.69
N MET A 244 -5.07 -3.48 6.63
CA MET A 244 -4.74 -2.06 6.75
C MET A 244 -5.80 -1.27 7.54
N ALA A 245 -7.07 -1.56 7.32
CA ALA A 245 -8.17 -0.94 8.04
C ALA A 245 -8.10 -1.24 9.55
N ARG A 246 -7.81 -2.49 9.92
CA ARG A 246 -7.61 -2.87 11.33
C ARG A 246 -6.42 -2.16 11.99
N GLN A 247 -5.35 -1.95 11.25
CA GLN A 247 -4.23 -1.15 11.74
C GLN A 247 -4.67 0.30 11.97
N THR A 248 -5.40 0.90 11.03
CA THR A 248 -5.94 2.26 11.17
C THR A 248 -6.87 2.40 12.37
N LEU A 249 -7.71 1.38 12.68
CA LEU A 249 -8.54 1.42 13.90
C LEU A 249 -7.72 1.44 15.20
N ARG A 250 -6.54 0.83 15.21
CA ARG A 250 -5.65 0.81 16.40
C ARG A 250 -4.86 2.10 16.55
N GLU A 251 -4.43 2.68 15.44
CA GLU A 251 -3.60 3.89 15.39
C GLU A 251 -4.44 5.17 15.46
N GLY A 252 -5.74 5.08 15.17
CA GLY A 252 -6.62 6.21 14.99
C GLY A 252 -6.46 6.85 13.62
N LEU A 253 -7.28 7.86 13.34
CA LEU A 253 -7.26 8.62 12.09
C LEU A 253 -7.25 10.13 12.40
N PRO A 254 -6.09 10.67 12.83
CA PRO A 254 -5.98 12.05 13.24
C PRO A 254 -6.13 13.00 12.04
N PHE A 255 -7.00 13.97 12.19
CA PHE A 255 -7.15 15.08 11.25
C PHE A 255 -7.44 16.38 12.01
N TRP A 256 -6.63 17.38 11.80
CA TRP A 256 -6.75 18.72 12.36
C TRP A 256 -6.93 18.77 13.89
N GLY A 257 -6.18 17.91 14.59
CA GLY A 257 -6.18 17.83 16.05
C GLY A 257 -7.27 16.95 16.67
N LEU A 258 -8.12 16.30 15.86
CA LEU A 258 -9.13 15.33 16.30
C LEU A 258 -8.90 13.98 15.65
N ASP A 259 -9.19 12.91 16.38
CA ASP A 259 -9.31 11.57 15.81
C ASP A 259 -10.72 11.38 15.24
N LEU A 260 -10.83 11.23 13.94
CA LEU A 260 -12.11 11.04 13.24
C LEU A 260 -12.79 9.72 13.58
N LEU A 261 -12.06 8.75 14.13
CA LEU A 261 -12.59 7.44 14.54
C LEU A 261 -13.00 7.39 16.02
N ALA A 262 -12.76 8.43 16.81
CA ALA A 262 -13.01 8.43 18.25
C ALA A 262 -14.47 8.17 18.66
N SER A 263 -15.44 8.45 17.77
CA SER A 263 -16.87 8.22 18.01
C SER A 263 -17.39 6.91 17.41
N THR A 264 -16.54 6.13 16.76
CA THR A 264 -16.92 4.90 16.07
C THR A 264 -16.94 3.73 17.06
N ASP A 265 -17.90 2.82 16.93
CA ASP A 265 -17.87 1.53 17.65
C ASP A 265 -16.79 0.63 17.04
N LEU A 266 -15.56 0.85 17.48
CA LEU A 266 -14.35 0.18 16.98
C LEU A 266 -14.42 -1.33 17.16
N THR A 267 -15.10 -1.81 18.23
CA THR A 267 -15.20 -3.23 18.56
C THR A 267 -16.11 -3.95 17.57
N SER A 268 -17.26 -3.36 17.27
CA SER A 268 -18.22 -3.92 16.32
C SER A 268 -17.66 -3.92 14.89
N GLN A 269 -17.01 -2.84 14.47
CA GLN A 269 -16.36 -2.77 13.15
C GLN A 269 -15.22 -3.77 13.01
N ALA A 270 -14.36 -3.89 14.02
CA ALA A 270 -13.26 -4.85 14.01
C ALA A 270 -13.75 -6.29 13.89
N SER A 271 -14.82 -6.66 14.64
CA SER A 271 -15.45 -7.98 14.56
C SER A 271 -16.02 -8.25 13.17
N GLY A 272 -16.77 -7.29 12.60
CA GLY A 272 -17.33 -7.44 11.25
C GLY A 272 -16.26 -7.62 10.17
N TRP A 273 -15.13 -6.94 10.30
CA TRP A 273 -14.00 -7.12 9.37
C TRP A 273 -13.25 -8.44 9.58
N ASP A 274 -13.19 -8.97 10.81
CA ASP A 274 -12.62 -10.30 11.08
C ASP A 274 -13.45 -11.41 10.46
N GLU A 275 -14.77 -11.34 10.59
CA GLU A 275 -15.69 -12.26 9.93
C GLU A 275 -15.58 -12.19 8.41
N ALA A 276 -15.59 -10.98 7.85
CA ALA A 276 -15.42 -10.78 6.42
C ALA A 276 -14.06 -11.28 5.93
N LYS A 277 -12.97 -11.05 6.67
CA LYS A 277 -11.64 -11.58 6.35
C LYS A 277 -11.64 -13.10 6.27
N GLY A 278 -12.22 -13.79 7.27
CA GLY A 278 -12.34 -15.24 7.28
C GLY A 278 -13.13 -15.77 6.07
N PHE A 279 -14.23 -15.10 5.72
CA PHE A 279 -14.98 -15.42 4.51
C PHE A 279 -14.14 -15.25 3.25
N PHE A 280 -13.52 -14.09 3.02
CA PHE A 280 -12.73 -13.83 1.83
C PHE A 280 -11.49 -14.75 1.73
N GLU A 281 -10.80 -15.05 2.83
CA GLU A 281 -9.71 -16.02 2.85
C GLU A 281 -10.17 -17.42 2.45
N SER A 282 -11.38 -17.84 2.86
CA SER A 282 -11.95 -19.13 2.47
C SER A 282 -12.19 -19.25 0.95
N LEU A 283 -12.40 -18.11 0.26
CA LEU A 283 -12.61 -18.08 -1.19
C LEU A 283 -11.35 -18.45 -1.99
N GLN A 284 -10.17 -18.39 -1.41
CA GLN A 284 -8.92 -18.82 -2.06
C GLN A 284 -8.93 -20.31 -2.44
N ALA A 285 -9.77 -21.12 -1.75
CA ALA A 285 -9.97 -22.52 -2.10
C ALA A 285 -10.58 -22.70 -3.51
N TYR A 286 -11.33 -21.70 -4.00
CA TYR A 286 -12.04 -21.77 -5.28
C TYR A 286 -11.20 -21.23 -6.46
N SER A 287 -10.02 -21.84 -6.69
CA SER A 287 -9.02 -21.35 -7.63
C SER A 287 -9.22 -21.79 -9.09
N SER A 288 -10.31 -22.47 -9.41
CA SER A 288 -10.67 -22.89 -10.78
C SER A 288 -12.20 -22.89 -10.97
N PRO A 289 -12.70 -22.84 -12.22
CA PRO A 289 -14.12 -22.95 -12.50
C PRO A 289 -14.76 -24.19 -11.89
N GLY A 290 -14.10 -25.37 -12.01
CA GLY A 290 -14.59 -26.61 -11.40
C GLY A 290 -14.75 -26.55 -9.88
N LYS A 291 -13.84 -25.85 -9.20
CA LYS A 291 -13.95 -25.62 -7.75
C LYS A 291 -15.11 -24.67 -7.41
N LEU A 292 -15.32 -23.60 -8.20
CA LEU A 292 -16.45 -22.69 -8.03
C LEU A 292 -17.81 -23.34 -8.29
N LYS A 293 -17.87 -24.44 -9.07
CA LYS A 293 -19.11 -25.24 -9.21
C LYS A 293 -19.61 -25.76 -7.88
N ASN A 294 -18.69 -26.04 -6.93
CA ASN A 294 -19.00 -26.48 -5.57
C ASN A 294 -19.08 -25.32 -4.57
N PHE A 295 -19.37 -24.10 -5.05
CA PHE A 295 -19.52 -22.92 -4.19
C PHE A 295 -20.64 -23.13 -3.17
N ARG A 296 -20.29 -23.17 -1.89
CA ARG A 296 -21.19 -23.62 -0.81
C ARG A 296 -22.00 -22.51 -0.15
N TYR A 297 -21.58 -21.26 -0.35
CA TYR A 297 -22.22 -20.12 0.31
C TYR A 297 -23.53 -19.75 -0.40
N SER A 298 -24.56 -19.41 0.37
CA SER A 298 -25.82 -18.86 -0.13
C SER A 298 -25.67 -17.38 -0.52
N THR A 299 -26.61 -16.86 -1.27
CA THR A 299 -26.68 -15.42 -1.60
C THR A 299 -26.74 -14.55 -0.35
N SER A 300 -27.49 -14.95 0.67
CA SER A 300 -27.63 -14.23 1.94
C SER A 300 -26.32 -14.20 2.75
N GLU A 301 -25.55 -15.29 2.76
CA GLU A 301 -24.24 -15.34 3.42
C GLU A 301 -23.23 -14.39 2.71
N VAL A 302 -23.23 -14.36 1.39
CA VAL A 302 -22.37 -13.43 0.62
C VAL A 302 -22.77 -11.98 0.92
N GLN A 303 -24.07 -11.66 0.87
CA GLN A 303 -24.58 -10.32 1.12
C GLN A 303 -24.39 -9.84 2.56
N SER A 304 -24.29 -10.75 3.54
CA SER A 304 -24.03 -10.36 4.93
C SER A 304 -22.72 -9.60 5.12
N HIS A 305 -21.76 -9.73 4.18
CA HIS A 305 -20.48 -9.03 4.21
C HIS A 305 -20.48 -7.66 3.50
N GLU A 306 -21.61 -7.26 2.90
CA GLU A 306 -21.76 -5.98 2.19
C GLU A 306 -21.47 -4.78 3.11
N LYS A 307 -21.96 -4.80 4.34
CA LYS A 307 -21.72 -3.75 5.33
C LYS A 307 -20.23 -3.60 5.65
N ALA A 308 -19.51 -4.71 5.76
CA ALA A 308 -18.07 -4.69 6.04
C ALA A 308 -17.27 -4.13 4.86
N VAL A 309 -17.64 -4.47 3.62
CA VAL A 309 -17.01 -3.93 2.41
C VAL A 309 -17.30 -2.43 2.26
N LYS A 310 -18.54 -2.01 2.49
CA LYS A 310 -18.94 -0.60 2.48
C LYS A 310 -18.15 0.21 3.52
N ALA A 311 -18.01 -0.29 4.74
CA ALA A 311 -17.21 0.36 5.77
C ALA A 311 -15.72 0.47 5.40
N LEU A 312 -15.16 -0.47 4.61
CA LEU A 312 -13.81 -0.35 4.05
C LEU A 312 -13.71 0.77 3.01
N ASP A 313 -14.71 0.88 2.14
CA ASP A 313 -14.75 1.94 1.12
C ASP A 313 -14.85 3.32 1.78
N GLU A 314 -15.64 3.42 2.84
CA GLU A 314 -15.78 4.63 3.65
C GLU A 314 -14.46 5.02 4.34
N LEU A 315 -13.75 4.07 4.93
CA LEU A 315 -12.46 4.32 5.57
C LEU A 315 -11.38 4.72 4.55
N ASP A 316 -11.36 4.07 3.39
CA ASP A 316 -10.41 4.41 2.33
C ASP A 316 -10.67 5.83 1.80
N ALA A 317 -11.94 6.23 1.62
CA ALA A 317 -12.30 7.60 1.23
C ALA A 317 -11.85 8.65 2.26
N LEU A 318 -12.00 8.35 3.57
CA LEU A 318 -11.48 9.22 4.64
C LEU A 318 -9.96 9.32 4.60
N ARG A 319 -9.26 8.21 4.38
CA ARG A 319 -7.79 8.20 4.29
C ARG A 319 -7.31 9.03 3.09
N GLU A 320 -7.95 8.89 1.93
CA GLU A 320 -7.65 9.68 0.74
C GLU A 320 -7.87 11.17 1.02
N PHE A 321 -9.01 11.53 1.63
CA PHE A 321 -9.29 12.90 2.05
C PHE A 321 -8.19 13.48 2.96
N ILE A 322 -7.72 12.69 3.95
CA ILE A 322 -6.65 13.14 4.87
C ILE A 322 -5.31 13.26 4.15
N MET A 323 -5.01 12.37 3.22
CA MET A 323 -3.79 12.47 2.41
C MET A 323 -3.77 13.77 1.60
N ASP A 324 -4.90 14.16 1.02
CA ASP A 324 -5.02 15.35 0.19
C ASP A 324 -5.02 16.65 1.00
N HIS A 325 -5.69 16.67 2.14
CA HIS A 325 -5.94 17.91 2.90
C HIS A 325 -5.19 18.00 4.23
N GLY A 326 -4.70 16.88 4.76
CA GLY A 326 -3.96 16.81 6.03
C GLY A 326 -2.73 17.72 6.09
N PRO A 327 -1.87 17.76 5.06
CA PRO A 327 -0.73 18.67 5.02
C PRO A 327 -1.14 20.14 5.14
N THR A 328 -2.22 20.57 4.45
CA THR A 328 -2.72 21.95 4.53
C THR A 328 -3.33 22.24 5.90
N ALA A 329 -4.09 21.29 6.48
CA ALA A 329 -4.65 21.43 7.82
C ALA A 329 -3.56 21.52 8.91
N SER A 330 -2.50 20.73 8.81
CA SER A 330 -1.34 20.80 9.71
C SER A 330 -0.59 22.13 9.58
N TRP A 331 -0.41 22.61 8.34
CA TRP A 331 0.18 23.92 8.07
C TRP A 331 -0.67 25.04 8.71
N LEU A 332 -2.01 24.99 8.57
CA LEU A 332 -2.93 25.96 9.18
C LEU A 332 -2.88 25.94 10.72
N SER A 333 -2.74 24.76 11.34
CA SER A 333 -2.57 24.66 12.80
C SER A 333 -1.26 25.31 13.27
N SER A 334 -0.19 25.16 12.48
CA SER A 334 1.10 25.81 12.76
C SER A 334 1.01 27.32 12.55
N ALA A 335 0.20 27.77 11.60
CA ALA A 335 -0.07 29.18 11.33
C ALA A 335 -0.88 29.85 12.47
N GLU A 336 -1.86 29.11 13.03
CA GLU A 336 -2.64 29.56 14.20
C GLU A 336 -1.72 29.91 15.38
N ALA A 337 -0.72 29.05 15.65
CA ALA A 337 0.22 29.26 16.74
C ALA A 337 1.20 30.44 16.54
N ALA A 338 1.24 31.05 15.36
CA ALA A 338 2.14 32.16 15.05
C ALA A 338 1.47 33.53 15.19
N LEU A 339 0.14 33.61 15.09
CA LEU A 339 -0.63 34.85 15.21
C LEU A 339 -1.19 35.05 16.62
N PRO A 340 -1.45 36.31 17.04
CA PRO A 340 -2.18 36.61 18.27
C PRO A 340 -3.58 35.98 18.27
N GLU A 341 -4.02 35.51 19.45
CA GLU A 341 -5.32 34.82 19.58
C GLU A 341 -6.54 35.70 19.18
N ASP A 342 -6.44 37.01 19.32
CA ASP A 342 -7.46 38.01 18.98
C ASP A 342 -7.41 38.45 17.52
N HIS A 343 -6.58 37.84 16.69
CA HIS A 343 -6.49 38.19 15.28
C HIS A 343 -7.66 37.61 14.48
N ASP A 344 -8.35 38.44 13.68
CA ASP A 344 -9.53 38.05 12.87
C ASP A 344 -9.34 36.78 12.04
N TRP A 345 -8.12 36.53 11.56
CA TRP A 345 -7.83 35.33 10.80
C TRP A 345 -7.93 34.07 11.69
N VAL A 346 -7.51 34.16 12.96
CA VAL A 346 -7.56 33.03 13.91
C VAL A 346 -9.01 32.63 14.19
N ASP A 347 -9.90 33.59 14.37
CA ASP A 347 -11.34 33.35 14.55
C ASP A 347 -11.97 32.69 13.31
N ARG A 348 -11.65 33.17 12.12
CA ARG A 348 -12.12 32.58 10.86
C ARG A 348 -11.58 31.15 10.69
N MET A 349 -10.34 30.90 11.06
CA MET A 349 -9.71 29.59 10.99
C MET A 349 -10.39 28.60 11.95
N LYS A 350 -10.62 29.00 13.22
CA LYS A 350 -11.33 28.18 14.22
C LYS A 350 -12.75 27.82 13.74
N ALA A 351 -13.48 28.79 13.20
CA ALA A 351 -14.82 28.56 12.65
C ALA A 351 -14.81 27.61 11.45
N THR A 352 -13.85 27.77 10.53
CA THR A 352 -13.72 26.87 9.38
C THR A 352 -13.29 25.47 9.80
N ARG A 353 -12.39 25.33 10.78
CA ARG A 353 -12.00 24.03 11.34
C ARG A 353 -13.22 23.30 11.91
N GLN A 354 -14.05 23.99 12.69
CA GLN A 354 -15.25 23.40 13.26
C GLN A 354 -16.24 22.96 12.17
N ASP A 355 -16.51 23.80 11.17
CA ASP A 355 -17.39 23.49 10.04
C ASP A 355 -16.92 22.24 9.25
N VAL A 356 -15.62 22.14 8.99
CA VAL A 356 -15.04 20.98 8.31
C VAL A 356 -15.16 19.72 9.14
N LEU A 357 -14.82 19.78 10.44
CA LEU A 357 -14.90 18.63 11.34
C LEU A 357 -16.34 18.15 11.54
N ASP A 358 -17.29 19.05 11.66
CA ASP A 358 -18.72 18.71 11.77
C ASP A 358 -19.23 18.10 10.45
N THR A 359 -18.78 18.61 9.31
CA THR A 359 -19.08 18.03 8.00
C THR A 359 -18.56 16.59 7.91
N LEU A 360 -17.32 16.32 8.35
CA LEU A 360 -16.74 14.97 8.32
C LEU A 360 -17.43 14.00 9.28
N ARG A 361 -17.93 14.48 10.42
CA ARG A 361 -18.67 13.64 11.39
C ARG A 361 -20.08 13.30 10.93
N GLN A 362 -20.72 14.18 10.17
CA GLN A 362 -22.12 14.02 9.74
C GLN A 362 -22.22 13.45 8.32
N ALA A 363 -21.13 13.43 7.56
CA ALA A 363 -21.14 13.05 6.17
C ALA A 363 -21.50 11.58 5.98
N ASP A 364 -22.47 11.34 5.11
CA ASP A 364 -22.53 10.11 4.33
C ASP A 364 -21.24 10.10 3.47
N LEU A 365 -20.30 9.23 3.83
CA LEU A 365 -18.95 9.21 3.28
C LEU A 365 -18.93 8.96 1.76
N THR A 366 -20.04 8.40 1.23
CA THR A 366 -20.25 8.31 -0.22
C THR A 366 -20.31 9.68 -0.92
N LYS A 367 -20.62 10.75 -0.19
CA LYS A 367 -20.66 12.13 -0.68
C LYS A 367 -19.37 12.91 -0.42
N LEU A 368 -18.43 12.32 0.32
CA LEU A 368 -17.18 12.98 0.71
C LEU A 368 -16.36 13.44 -0.50
N ALA A 369 -16.32 12.64 -1.56
CA ALA A 369 -15.62 12.99 -2.81
C ALA A 369 -16.14 14.31 -3.42
N GLY A 370 -17.48 14.53 -3.39
CA GLY A 370 -18.10 15.77 -3.87
C GLY A 370 -17.82 16.98 -2.96
N GLN A 371 -17.62 16.75 -1.66
CA GLN A 371 -17.34 17.79 -0.67
C GLN A 371 -15.83 18.11 -0.56
N SER A 372 -14.95 17.15 -0.88
CA SER A 372 -13.50 17.27 -0.79
C SER A 372 -12.97 18.50 -1.52
N GLN A 373 -13.40 18.74 -2.75
CA GLN A 373 -13.00 19.91 -3.54
C GLN A 373 -13.42 21.23 -2.86
N SER A 374 -14.64 21.30 -2.32
CA SER A 374 -15.14 22.50 -1.62
C SER A 374 -14.35 22.76 -0.34
N ILE A 375 -14.07 21.72 0.44
CA ILE A 375 -13.26 21.81 1.66
C ILE A 375 -11.83 22.24 1.30
N GLY A 376 -11.22 21.63 0.30
CA GLY A 376 -9.90 22.00 -0.18
C GLY A 376 -9.81 23.48 -0.58
N ALA A 377 -10.82 23.99 -1.29
CA ALA A 377 -10.90 25.39 -1.65
C ALA A 377 -10.97 26.32 -0.43
N LYS A 378 -11.75 25.95 0.63
CA LYS A 378 -11.82 26.70 1.90
C LYS A 378 -10.46 26.74 2.59
N LEU A 379 -9.75 25.60 2.69
CA LEU A 379 -8.43 25.50 3.31
C LEU A 379 -7.38 26.32 2.56
N GLN A 380 -7.38 26.26 1.24
CA GLN A 380 -6.46 27.04 0.40
C GLN A 380 -6.72 28.54 0.49
N LYS A 381 -7.98 28.94 0.59
CA LYS A 381 -8.34 30.34 0.82
C LYS A 381 -7.80 30.83 2.17
N LEU A 382 -8.01 30.07 3.25
CA LEU A 382 -7.46 30.41 4.57
C LEU A 382 -5.94 30.53 4.55
N LYS A 383 -5.25 29.64 3.84
CA LYS A 383 -3.80 29.69 3.69
C LYS A 383 -3.34 30.96 3.00
N LYS A 384 -3.99 31.34 1.90
CA LYS A 384 -3.70 32.60 1.18
C LYS A 384 -3.97 33.84 2.05
N ASP A 385 -5.11 33.87 2.73
CA ASP A 385 -5.45 34.97 3.63
C ASP A 385 -4.42 35.13 4.76
N TYR A 386 -3.91 34.01 5.30
CA TYR A 386 -2.82 34.02 6.28
C TYR A 386 -1.53 34.62 5.71
N ILE A 387 -1.11 34.16 4.53
CA ILE A 387 0.12 34.64 3.89
C ILE A 387 0.08 36.16 3.73
N ILE A 388 -1.06 36.72 3.27
CA ILE A 388 -1.23 38.16 3.14
C ILE A 388 -1.14 38.85 4.50
N ALA A 389 -1.84 38.34 5.52
CA ALA A 389 -1.84 38.92 6.86
C ALA A 389 -0.43 38.86 7.49
N TYR A 390 0.23 37.73 7.42
CA TYR A 390 1.57 37.54 7.96
C TYR A 390 2.62 38.43 7.25
N MET A 391 2.57 38.55 5.92
CA MET A 391 3.44 39.43 5.14
C MET A 391 3.29 40.88 5.61
N GLY A 392 2.04 41.34 5.83
CA GLY A 392 1.76 42.69 6.35
C GLY A 392 2.36 42.91 7.74
N LEU A 393 2.17 41.97 8.65
CA LEU A 393 2.73 42.00 10.01
C LEU A 393 4.25 41.96 10.00
N HIS A 394 4.85 41.08 9.17
CA HIS A 394 6.28 40.97 9.03
C HIS A 394 6.91 42.25 8.49
N THR A 395 6.35 42.84 7.43
CA THR A 395 6.82 44.11 6.86
C THR A 395 6.75 45.26 7.86
N LYS A 396 5.73 45.24 8.72
CA LYS A 396 5.60 46.22 9.80
C LYS A 396 6.63 46.04 10.92
N ALA A 397 6.94 44.78 11.25
CA ALA A 397 7.81 44.43 12.39
C ALA A 397 9.29 44.32 12.05
N ARG A 398 9.67 44.35 10.78
CA ARG A 398 11.07 44.22 10.33
C ARG A 398 11.49 45.41 9.49
N LEU A 399 12.76 45.77 9.64
CA LEU A 399 13.36 46.81 8.81
C LEU A 399 13.53 46.27 7.37
N GLY A 400 13.08 47.05 6.41
CA GLY A 400 13.36 46.83 4.98
C GLY A 400 14.75 47.29 4.61
N VAL A 401 15.14 47.11 3.34
CA VAL A 401 16.49 47.44 2.85
C VAL A 401 16.89 48.91 3.14
N ASN A 402 15.95 49.86 3.01
CA ASN A 402 16.26 51.25 3.24
C ASN A 402 16.42 51.58 4.73
N ASP A 403 15.56 51.02 5.57
CA ASP A 403 15.62 51.24 7.02
C ASP A 403 16.83 50.51 7.64
N ASP A 404 17.25 49.37 7.07
CA ASP A 404 18.48 48.70 7.45
C ASP A 404 19.74 49.55 7.16
N LYS A 405 19.78 50.21 6.00
CA LYS A 405 20.83 51.22 5.71
C LYS A 405 20.80 52.39 6.68
N ARG A 406 19.64 52.87 7.07
CA ARG A 406 19.49 53.92 8.09
C ARG A 406 20.00 53.45 9.45
N LYS A 407 19.66 52.21 9.88
CA LYS A 407 20.19 51.61 11.08
C LYS A 407 21.74 51.55 11.04
N ALA A 408 22.30 51.10 9.92
CA ALA A 408 23.75 51.08 9.74
C ALA A 408 24.38 52.49 9.78
N SER A 409 23.67 53.50 9.24
CA SER A 409 24.10 54.90 9.29
C SER A 409 24.10 55.40 10.74
N LEU A 410 23.07 55.14 11.54
CA LEU A 410 22.99 55.54 12.96
C LEU A 410 24.08 54.86 13.80
N LEU A 411 24.41 53.57 13.53
CA LEU A 411 25.51 52.86 14.22
C LEU A 411 26.87 53.52 13.98
N ASN A 412 27.05 54.14 12.82
CA ASN A 412 28.30 54.86 12.43
C ASN A 412 28.17 56.38 12.55
N ASP A 413 27.10 56.86 13.15
CA ASP A 413 26.88 58.30 13.29
C ASP A 413 27.89 58.97 14.20
N GLN A 414 28.38 60.11 13.77
CA GLN A 414 29.40 60.87 14.52
C GLN A 414 28.89 61.21 15.94
N ARG A 415 27.59 61.59 16.07
CA ARG A 415 26.99 61.86 17.37
C ARG A 415 27.09 60.66 18.32
N LEU A 416 26.79 59.45 17.88
CA LEU A 416 26.89 58.22 18.66
C LEU A 416 28.37 57.94 19.05
N GLN A 417 29.30 58.13 18.13
CA GLN A 417 30.74 57.94 18.38
C GLN A 417 31.29 58.89 19.45
N ILE A 418 30.80 60.14 19.45
CA ILE A 418 31.14 61.12 20.50
C ILE A 418 30.59 60.67 21.85
N LEU A 419 29.31 60.29 21.91
CA LEU A 419 28.70 59.81 23.18
C LEU A 419 29.41 58.59 23.73
N LEU A 420 29.84 57.67 22.88
CA LEU A 420 30.58 56.47 23.28
C LEU A 420 31.94 56.81 23.90
N LYS A 421 32.66 57.81 23.38
CA LYS A 421 33.89 58.30 23.93
C LYS A 421 33.68 59.02 25.26
N LEU A 422 32.64 59.85 25.33
CA LEU A 422 32.27 60.59 26.56
C LEU A 422 31.76 59.64 27.67
N ALA A 423 31.27 58.48 27.34
CA ALA A 423 30.78 57.46 28.28
C ALA A 423 31.89 56.95 29.25
N VAL A 424 33.15 57.18 28.94
CA VAL A 424 34.30 56.86 29.85
C VAL A 424 34.29 57.79 31.07
N ILE A 425 33.72 58.97 30.97
CA ILE A 425 33.61 59.93 32.05
C ILE A 425 32.52 59.46 33.05
N ASP A 426 32.92 59.29 34.34
CA ASP A 426 32.00 58.72 35.38
C ASP A 426 30.73 59.55 35.61
N LEU A 427 30.79 60.83 35.27
CA LEU A 427 29.69 61.76 35.41
C LEU A 427 28.55 61.58 34.42
N MET A 428 28.80 60.90 33.31
CA MET A 428 27.84 60.77 32.20
C MET A 428 26.83 59.67 32.46
N PRO A 429 25.55 59.88 32.06
CA PRO A 429 24.48 58.90 32.29
C PRO A 429 24.55 57.72 31.33
N ARG A 430 25.53 56.81 31.55
CA ARG A 430 25.85 55.66 30.68
C ARG A 430 24.65 54.77 30.40
N GLN A 431 23.71 54.63 31.35
CA GLN A 431 22.55 53.78 31.19
C GLN A 431 21.70 54.18 30.00
N GLN A 432 21.49 55.47 29.79
CA GLN A 432 20.68 55.99 28.66
C GLN A 432 21.30 55.62 27.31
N LEU A 433 22.63 55.71 27.20
CA LEU A 433 23.36 55.31 26.00
C LEU A 433 23.28 53.77 25.78
N THR A 434 23.37 53.01 26.84
CA THR A 434 23.24 51.55 26.80
C THR A 434 21.83 51.14 26.34
N ASP A 435 20.81 51.78 26.87
CA ASP A 435 19.40 51.56 26.53
C ASP A 435 19.15 51.90 25.03
N TYR A 436 19.72 53.00 24.56
CA TYR A 436 19.67 53.39 23.14
C TYR A 436 20.33 52.33 22.25
N GLN A 437 21.54 51.87 22.62
CA GLN A 437 22.25 50.82 21.86
C GLN A 437 21.51 49.49 21.83
N ASN A 438 20.94 49.11 22.96
CA ASN A 438 20.13 47.87 23.06
C ASN A 438 18.86 48.01 22.15
N HIS A 439 18.16 49.13 22.22
CA HIS A 439 17.00 49.41 21.35
C HIS A 439 17.36 49.35 19.87
N LEU A 440 18.49 49.97 19.48
CA LEU A 440 18.96 49.95 18.10
C LEU A 440 19.36 48.51 17.67
N ALA A 441 19.98 47.74 18.58
CA ALA A 441 20.34 46.35 18.32
C ALA A 441 19.11 45.45 18.13
N ASP A 442 18.08 45.64 18.92
CA ASP A 442 16.84 44.87 18.91
C ASP A 442 15.99 45.04 17.64
N LEU A 443 16.21 46.14 16.88
CA LEU A 443 15.57 46.34 15.59
C LEU A 443 16.13 45.34 14.56
N LYS A 444 15.34 44.29 14.27
CA LYS A 444 15.75 43.21 13.35
C LYS A 444 15.41 43.58 11.90
N SER A 445 16.33 43.27 11.01
CA SER A 445 16.17 43.45 9.58
C SER A 445 15.78 42.13 8.92
N CYS A 446 14.81 42.17 8.01
CA CYS A 446 14.50 41.01 7.16
C CYS A 446 13.73 41.47 5.92
N PHE A 447 14.35 41.31 4.76
CA PHE A 447 13.80 41.72 3.46
C PHE A 447 13.80 40.57 2.43
N GLU A 448 14.15 39.35 2.84
CA GLU A 448 14.23 38.17 1.96
C GLU A 448 12.95 37.32 1.96
N LEU A 449 11.94 37.66 2.79
CA LEU A 449 10.71 36.89 2.87
C LEU A 449 9.89 37.03 1.58
N THR A 450 9.50 35.89 1.03
CA THR A 450 8.64 35.77 -0.15
C THR A 450 7.38 34.96 0.19
N GLU A 451 6.32 35.10 -0.61
CA GLU A 451 5.12 34.28 -0.49
C GLU A 451 5.46 32.79 -0.62
N GLN A 452 6.41 32.41 -1.50
CA GLN A 452 6.85 31.01 -1.68
C GLN A 452 7.46 30.44 -0.40
N ASN A 453 8.18 31.21 0.40
CA ASN A 453 8.68 30.77 1.68
C ASN A 453 7.53 30.41 2.63
N LEU A 454 6.46 31.21 2.64
CA LEU A 454 5.28 31.00 3.46
C LEU A 454 4.40 29.87 2.95
N GLU A 455 4.43 29.55 1.67
CA GLU A 455 3.76 28.34 1.15
C GLU A 455 4.29 27.05 1.80
N VAL A 456 5.58 27.02 2.12
CA VAL A 456 6.23 25.88 2.76
C VAL A 456 6.09 25.90 4.28
N SER A 457 6.31 27.06 4.90
CA SER A 457 6.28 27.23 6.36
C SER A 457 5.52 28.49 6.74
N PRO A 458 4.62 28.45 7.75
CA PRO A 458 3.85 29.62 8.15
C PRO A 458 4.68 30.71 8.84
N ILE A 459 5.95 30.48 9.09
CA ILE A 459 6.86 31.43 9.76
C ILE A 459 8.03 31.74 8.82
N CYS A 460 8.49 32.99 8.84
CA CYS A 460 9.65 33.39 8.07
C CYS A 460 10.88 32.52 8.37
N PRO A 461 11.49 31.84 7.39
CA PRO A 461 12.65 31.00 7.61
C PRO A 461 13.92 31.80 7.97
N HIS A 462 13.98 33.09 7.57
CA HIS A 462 15.15 33.93 7.74
C HIS A 462 15.23 34.55 9.13
N CYS A 463 14.15 35.17 9.64
CA CYS A 463 14.16 35.87 10.92
C CYS A 463 13.30 35.21 12.00
N ARG A 464 12.55 34.13 11.65
CA ARG A 464 11.65 33.37 12.56
C ARG A 464 10.65 34.25 13.30
N PHE A 465 10.22 35.34 12.67
CA PHE A 465 9.24 36.27 13.24
C PHE A 465 7.95 35.55 13.62
N ARG A 466 7.48 35.80 14.84
CA ARG A 466 6.17 35.34 15.34
C ARG A 466 5.40 36.52 15.86
N PRO A 467 4.35 36.95 15.14
CA PRO A 467 3.54 38.09 15.55
C PRO A 467 2.97 37.99 16.97
N MET A 468 2.71 36.77 17.45
CA MET A 468 2.24 36.53 18.83
C MET A 468 3.27 36.95 19.89
N GLU A 469 4.56 36.82 19.61
CA GLU A 469 5.65 37.10 20.57
C GLU A 469 6.18 38.54 20.47
N GLU A 470 6.00 39.20 19.32
CA GLU A 470 6.59 40.51 19.03
C GLU A 470 5.48 41.53 18.67
N ILE A 471 4.72 41.97 19.66
CA ILE A 471 3.69 43.02 19.48
C ILE A 471 4.33 44.39 19.74
N GLY A 472 4.48 45.21 18.72
CA GLY A 472 5.10 46.53 18.85
C GLY A 472 4.70 47.55 17.78
N SER A 473 5.22 48.76 17.92
CA SER A 473 5.16 49.79 16.91
C SER A 473 5.92 49.38 15.63
N SER A 474 5.63 50.02 14.52
CA SER A 474 6.32 49.75 13.26
C SER A 474 7.85 49.91 13.41
N ALA A 475 8.63 48.95 12.93
CA ALA A 475 10.09 49.02 12.95
C ALA A 475 10.62 50.27 12.20
N SER A 476 9.96 50.68 11.13
CA SER A 476 10.28 51.92 10.41
C SER A 476 10.03 53.17 11.28
N GLN A 477 8.91 53.21 12.05
CA GLN A 477 8.66 54.32 13.00
C GLN A 477 9.66 54.32 14.16
N GLN A 478 10.08 53.11 14.61
CA GLN A 478 11.08 53.03 15.67
C GLN A 478 12.44 53.56 15.20
N ILE A 479 12.87 53.27 13.97
CA ILE A 479 14.15 53.80 13.45
C ILE A 479 14.08 55.33 13.26
N ASP A 480 12.90 55.89 12.88
CA ASP A 480 12.70 57.33 12.85
C ASP A 480 12.85 57.94 14.25
N SER A 481 12.23 57.33 15.26
CA SER A 481 12.34 57.82 16.66
C SER A 481 13.74 57.67 17.26
N MET A 482 14.54 56.72 16.77
CA MET A 482 15.93 56.53 17.20
C MET A 482 16.85 57.68 16.79
N ASP A 483 16.60 58.29 15.62
CA ASP A 483 17.35 59.47 15.18
C ASP A 483 17.06 60.66 16.09
N GLU A 484 15.76 60.92 16.40
CA GLU A 484 15.35 61.95 17.35
C GLU A 484 15.89 61.71 18.77
N GLN A 485 15.89 60.45 19.22
CA GLN A 485 16.45 60.05 20.51
C GLN A 485 17.97 60.32 20.60
N LEU A 486 18.68 60.11 19.48
CA LEU A 486 20.12 60.38 19.43
C LEU A 486 20.40 61.87 19.58
N ASP A 487 19.64 62.74 18.89
CA ASP A 487 19.72 64.20 19.06
C ASP A 487 19.45 64.62 20.49
N HIS A 488 18.40 64.05 21.10
CA HIS A 488 18.04 64.36 22.49
C HIS A 488 19.14 63.91 23.49
N LEU A 489 19.76 62.75 23.28
CA LEU A 489 20.89 62.30 24.08
C LEU A 489 22.09 63.26 23.97
N VAL A 490 22.41 63.73 22.77
CA VAL A 490 23.46 64.70 22.54
C VAL A 490 23.17 66.01 23.27
N GLU A 491 21.96 66.54 23.18
CA GLU A 491 21.53 67.74 23.91
C GLU A 491 21.66 67.58 25.43
N GLN A 492 21.15 66.46 25.96
CA GLN A 492 21.22 66.17 27.41
C GLN A 492 22.65 66.07 27.93
N TRP A 493 23.49 65.36 27.18
CA TRP A 493 24.88 65.17 27.57
C TRP A 493 25.68 66.46 27.44
N THR A 494 25.41 67.26 26.37
CA THR A 494 25.98 68.62 26.23
C THR A 494 25.65 69.47 27.43
N LYS A 495 24.35 69.51 27.83
CA LYS A 495 23.89 70.27 28.99
C LYS A 495 24.52 69.80 30.30
N THR A 496 24.67 68.46 30.46
CA THR A 496 25.31 67.89 31.64
C THR A 496 26.79 68.31 31.72
N LEU A 497 27.51 68.25 30.62
CA LEU A 497 28.92 68.71 30.58
C LEU A 497 29.05 70.20 30.83
N LEU A 498 28.23 71.03 30.21
CA LEU A 498 28.27 72.47 30.43
C LEU A 498 27.96 72.83 31.89
N ASN A 499 26.97 72.23 32.52
CA ASN A 499 26.63 72.45 33.95
C ASN A 499 27.81 72.06 34.85
N ASN A 500 28.56 71.01 34.51
CA ASN A 500 29.72 70.60 35.29
C ASN A 500 30.94 71.50 35.08
N LEU A 501 31.08 72.05 33.86
CA LEU A 501 32.14 73.01 33.54
C LEU A 501 31.89 74.41 34.14
N ASP A 502 30.63 74.72 34.41
CA ASP A 502 30.22 75.98 35.09
C ASP A 502 30.46 75.90 36.61
N ASP A 503 30.74 74.73 37.18
CA ASP A 503 31.03 74.57 38.59
C ASP A 503 32.35 75.29 38.94
N PRO A 504 32.41 76.15 40.00
CA PRO A 504 33.58 76.93 40.33
C PRO A 504 34.86 76.12 40.61
N MET A 505 34.74 74.94 41.21
CA MET A 505 35.88 74.06 41.48
C MET A 505 36.43 73.45 40.19
N THR A 506 35.53 73.06 39.27
CA THR A 506 35.92 72.52 37.97
C THR A 506 36.62 73.60 37.13
N GLN A 507 36.16 74.83 37.16
CA GLN A 507 36.81 75.95 36.47
C GLN A 507 38.23 76.22 36.98
N VAL A 508 38.49 76.12 38.29
CA VAL A 508 39.81 76.25 38.85
C VAL A 508 40.73 75.10 38.38
N ASN A 509 40.23 73.88 38.42
CA ASN A 509 40.97 72.70 37.96
C ASN A 509 41.33 72.77 36.48
N VAL A 510 40.41 73.22 35.62
CA VAL A 510 40.65 73.44 34.17
C VAL A 510 41.79 74.45 33.94
N LYS A 511 41.84 75.52 34.73
CA LYS A 511 42.87 76.57 34.61
C LYS A 511 44.23 76.13 35.14
N GLU A 512 44.27 75.34 36.20
CA GLU A 512 45.51 74.96 36.88
C GLU A 512 46.16 73.66 36.40
N LEU A 513 45.35 72.67 35.97
CA LEU A 513 45.81 71.32 35.69
C LEU A 513 45.93 70.98 34.20
N LEU A 514 45.23 71.70 33.27
CA LEU A 514 45.22 71.37 31.88
C LEU A 514 46.26 72.15 31.06
N HIS A 515 46.78 71.51 29.97
CA HIS A 515 47.59 72.17 28.97
C HIS A 515 46.79 73.22 28.17
N GLU A 516 47.48 74.18 27.59
CA GLU A 516 46.83 75.27 26.86
C GLU A 516 45.97 74.81 25.65
N SER A 517 46.42 73.75 24.94
CA SER A 517 45.67 73.09 23.89
C SER A 517 44.32 72.59 24.35
N ASP A 518 44.28 71.93 25.53
CA ASP A 518 43.05 71.32 26.05
C ASP A 518 42.07 72.35 26.62
N ARG A 519 42.61 73.43 27.18
CA ARG A 519 41.79 74.61 27.58
C ARG A 519 41.08 75.25 26.39
N LEU A 520 41.76 75.38 25.25
CA LEU A 520 41.17 75.93 24.01
C LEU A 520 40.01 75.06 23.51
N ILE A 521 40.15 73.75 23.61
CA ILE A 521 39.07 72.80 23.22
C ILE A 521 37.87 72.97 24.17
N ILE A 522 38.09 73.03 25.47
CA ILE A 522 37.02 73.25 26.43
C ILE A 522 36.35 74.61 26.25
N GLN A 523 37.14 75.66 26.00
CA GLN A 523 36.59 77.01 25.74
C GLN A 523 35.77 77.02 24.44
N SER A 524 36.26 76.40 23.39
CA SER A 524 35.49 76.27 22.13
C SER A 524 34.16 75.52 22.34
N PHE A 525 34.14 74.46 23.19
CA PHE A 525 32.95 73.74 23.53
C PHE A 525 31.95 74.62 24.33
N ILE A 526 32.41 75.39 25.30
CA ILE A 526 31.58 76.32 26.08
C ILE A 526 30.94 77.39 25.17
N ASP A 527 31.73 77.92 24.23
CA ASP A 527 31.31 78.99 23.34
C ASP A 527 30.34 78.50 22.24
N SER A 528 30.62 77.35 21.64
CA SER A 528 29.75 76.76 20.58
C SER A 528 28.55 76.02 21.12
N LYS A 529 28.61 75.49 22.34
CA LYS A 529 27.62 74.53 22.94
C LYS A 529 27.40 73.29 22.08
N GLU A 530 28.40 72.92 21.29
CA GLU A 530 28.43 71.71 20.45
C GLU A 530 29.51 70.79 20.96
N LEU A 531 29.20 69.45 21.05
CA LEU A 531 30.15 68.45 21.47
C LEU A 531 31.37 68.47 20.51
N PRO A 532 32.58 68.39 21.03
CA PRO A 532 33.79 68.51 20.20
C PRO A 532 33.95 67.32 19.27
N ASP A 533 34.60 67.54 18.12
CA ASP A 533 34.91 66.46 17.19
C ASP A 533 35.64 65.32 17.85
N PRO A 534 35.24 64.05 17.66
CA PRO A 534 35.88 62.89 18.23
C PRO A 534 37.40 62.84 18.02
N CYS A 535 37.91 63.40 16.92
CA CYS A 535 39.34 63.43 16.63
C CYS A 535 40.12 64.39 17.56
N LEU A 536 39.41 65.26 18.26
CA LEU A 536 40.03 66.25 19.19
C LEU A 536 40.00 65.78 20.65
N LEU A 537 39.32 64.64 20.94
CA LEU A 537 39.18 64.06 22.29
C LEU A 537 40.26 63.02 22.62
N TYR A 538 41.33 62.88 21.83
CA TYR A 538 42.50 61.99 22.09
C TYR A 538 43.73 62.76 22.47
#